data_289354f43941357c1f23343441ffdd51
#
_entry.id   289354f43941357c1f23343441ffdd51
#
_cell.length_a   1.000
_cell.length_b   1.000
_cell.length_c   1.000
_cell.angle_alpha   90.00
_cell.angle_beta   90.00
_cell.angle_gamma   90.00
#
_symmetry.space_group_name_H-M   'P 1'
#
loop_
_entity.id
_entity.type
_entity.pdbx_description
1 polymer ?
#
loop_
_entity_poly.entity_id
_entity_poly.type
_entity_poly.pdbx_seq_one_letter_code
_entity_poly.pdbx_strand_id
1 'polypeptide(L)'
;MLFSSIPFLYYFLPAVMLCYFLSPKGLKNTVLLVFSLAFYAWGEPKYVFLMLATIAAFYGCGLAIGRARTQRMKKVWLILSAVIGIGFLAVFKYADFFIDSFNAVTGLSVPLLRLALPVGISFYTFQSLSYTIDVYRGNVPVQKNPISFGAYVTLFPQLIAGPIVRYADVARELDHRTHSWENICLGVRRFLMGLGKKILIADQFALLISLFRQSQATSVLFYWMYAVAFMLNIYFDFSGYSDMAIGLGRILGFHFNENFDYPYISKSVTEFWRRWHMSLGGWFRDYVYIPMGGNRVKRPRWVLNILTVWLLTGLWHGAAWNFVVWGLLFAVLLVAEKWIPALQKLPGLCKHLYVLLLVCISFVIFNAESLPQAGGDLRGMFGLAGLPLMTGETLYYARSFGLLFLAGILGATPLVKTAAERVGRTRAGAVLEPLVLLAVLALCTAYLVDGSFSPFLYFRF
;
A
#
# COMPACT_ATOMS: atom_id res chain seq x y z
N MET A 1 7.08 14.48 -4.96
CA MET A 1 6.65 15.17 -3.71
C MET A 1 6.01 14.13 -2.79
N LEU A 2 6.11 14.25 -1.45
CA LEU A 2 5.54 13.31 -0.50
C LEU A 2 4.54 14.01 0.41
N PHE A 3 3.50 13.31 0.88
CA PHE A 3 2.48 13.90 1.78
C PHE A 3 3.08 14.34 3.11
N SER A 4 4.04 13.59 3.62
CA SER A 4 4.82 13.92 4.81
C SER A 4 6.02 14.82 4.47
N SER A 5 5.80 15.96 3.84
CA SER A 5 6.86 16.94 3.55
C SER A 5 6.36 18.37 3.69
N ILE A 6 7.22 19.27 4.11
CA ILE A 6 6.92 20.71 4.22
C ILE A 6 6.39 21.31 2.91
N PRO A 7 7.04 21.05 1.73
CA PRO A 7 6.51 21.55 0.45
C PRO A 7 5.09 21.09 0.14
N PHE A 8 4.74 19.85 0.51
CA PHE A 8 3.38 19.35 0.30
C PHE A 8 2.38 20.02 1.23
N LEU A 9 2.65 20.00 2.54
CA LEU A 9 1.70 20.46 3.56
C LEU A 9 1.39 21.94 3.48
N TYR A 10 2.42 22.77 3.25
CA TYR A 10 2.32 24.23 3.40
C TYR A 10 2.29 25.00 2.08
N TYR A 11 2.61 24.38 0.96
CA TYR A 11 2.58 25.06 -0.35
C TYR A 11 1.64 24.35 -1.32
N PHE A 12 1.89 23.06 -1.60
CA PHE A 12 1.13 22.36 -2.62
C PHE A 12 -0.34 22.15 -2.21
N LEU A 13 -0.57 21.60 -1.02
CA LEU A 13 -1.92 21.27 -0.55
C LEU A 13 -2.81 22.53 -0.42
N PRO A 14 -2.38 23.64 0.19
CA PRO A 14 -3.16 24.89 0.20
C PRO A 14 -3.45 25.43 -1.20
N ALA A 15 -2.46 25.40 -2.11
CA ALA A 15 -2.65 25.85 -3.49
C ALA A 15 -3.69 25.01 -4.24
N VAL A 16 -3.60 23.66 -4.13
CA VAL A 16 -4.61 22.76 -4.70
C VAL A 16 -6.00 23.06 -4.15
N MET A 17 -6.14 23.15 -2.81
CA MET A 17 -7.42 23.38 -2.17
C MET A 17 -8.02 24.71 -2.60
N LEU A 18 -7.23 25.79 -2.61
CA LEU A 18 -7.66 27.10 -3.06
C LEU A 18 -8.17 27.06 -4.52
N CYS A 19 -7.35 26.55 -5.46
CA CYS A 19 -7.72 26.46 -6.85
C CYS A 19 -8.94 25.56 -7.07
N TYR A 20 -9.01 24.43 -6.36
CA TYR A 20 -10.11 23.49 -6.49
C TYR A 20 -11.45 24.06 -6.01
N PHE A 21 -11.48 24.70 -4.84
CA PHE A 21 -12.72 25.22 -4.28
C PHE A 21 -13.19 26.52 -4.98
N LEU A 22 -12.27 27.33 -5.48
CA LEU A 22 -12.61 28.52 -6.27
C LEU A 22 -13.04 28.17 -7.72
N SER A 23 -12.70 27.00 -8.22
CA SER A 23 -13.04 26.60 -9.58
C SER A 23 -14.51 26.23 -9.74
N PRO A 24 -15.14 26.60 -10.87
CA PRO A 24 -16.49 26.17 -11.20
C PRO A 24 -16.54 24.63 -11.35
N LYS A 25 -17.74 24.05 -11.17
CA LYS A 25 -17.94 22.60 -11.15
C LYS A 25 -17.35 21.89 -12.37
N GLY A 26 -17.49 22.48 -13.57
CA GLY A 26 -16.96 21.87 -14.81
C GLY A 26 -15.45 21.83 -14.93
N LEU A 27 -14.71 22.67 -14.19
CA LEU A 27 -13.25 22.72 -14.23
C LEU A 27 -12.58 21.93 -13.09
N LYS A 28 -13.33 21.40 -12.13
CA LYS A 28 -12.75 20.69 -10.97
C LYS A 28 -11.88 19.50 -11.37
N ASN A 29 -12.28 18.71 -12.36
CA ASN A 29 -11.45 17.59 -12.87
C ASN A 29 -10.20 18.10 -13.59
N THR A 30 -10.26 19.21 -14.30
CA THR A 30 -9.09 19.84 -14.93
C THR A 30 -8.07 20.29 -13.88
N VAL A 31 -8.53 20.95 -12.82
CA VAL A 31 -7.68 21.36 -11.70
C VAL A 31 -7.01 20.15 -11.08
N LEU A 32 -7.78 19.09 -10.78
CA LEU A 32 -7.21 17.86 -10.22
C LEU A 32 -6.19 17.21 -11.16
N LEU A 33 -6.47 17.14 -12.46
CA LEU A 33 -5.54 16.59 -13.44
C LEU A 33 -4.22 17.38 -13.49
N VAL A 34 -4.31 18.71 -13.58
CA VAL A 34 -3.13 19.58 -13.69
C VAL A 34 -2.26 19.47 -12.42
N PHE A 35 -2.88 19.61 -11.25
CA PHE A 35 -2.14 19.52 -9.99
C PHE A 35 -1.59 18.09 -9.74
N SER A 36 -2.32 17.05 -10.12
CA SER A 36 -1.83 15.67 -10.01
C SER A 36 -0.64 15.41 -10.92
N LEU A 37 -0.67 15.91 -12.15
CA LEU A 37 0.50 15.84 -13.05
C LEU A 37 1.68 16.66 -12.52
N ALA A 38 1.45 17.84 -11.97
CA ALA A 38 2.49 18.65 -11.32
C ALA A 38 3.08 17.93 -10.09
N PHE A 39 2.24 17.30 -9.27
CA PHE A 39 2.64 16.48 -8.13
C PHE A 39 3.55 15.32 -8.56
N TYR A 40 3.18 14.62 -9.62
CA TYR A 40 3.96 13.51 -10.17
C TYR A 40 5.27 14.00 -10.81
N ALA A 41 5.20 15.06 -11.63
CA ALA A 41 6.35 15.66 -12.30
C ALA A 41 7.41 16.17 -11.33
N TRP A 42 7.02 16.61 -10.13
CA TRP A 42 7.95 17.05 -9.09
C TRP A 42 8.98 15.96 -8.70
N GLY A 43 8.55 14.70 -8.65
CA GLY A 43 9.44 13.57 -8.34
C GLY A 43 9.98 12.85 -9.56
N GLU A 44 9.19 12.81 -10.64
CA GLU A 44 9.41 11.95 -11.81
C GLU A 44 9.22 12.71 -13.13
N PRO A 45 10.01 13.75 -13.42
CA PRO A 45 9.73 14.63 -14.58
C PRO A 45 9.79 13.90 -15.93
N LYS A 46 10.66 12.90 -16.07
CA LYS A 46 10.77 12.10 -17.31
C LYS A 46 9.62 11.13 -17.51
N TYR A 47 9.09 10.56 -16.41
CA TYR A 47 8.07 9.52 -16.46
C TYR A 47 6.62 10.05 -16.56
N VAL A 48 6.43 11.39 -16.48
CA VAL A 48 5.15 12.02 -16.82
C VAL A 48 4.70 11.64 -18.24
N PHE A 49 5.62 11.61 -19.20
CA PHE A 49 5.30 11.24 -20.58
C PHE A 49 4.86 9.78 -20.69
N LEU A 50 5.47 8.86 -19.94
CA LEU A 50 5.05 7.46 -19.87
C LEU A 50 3.64 7.35 -19.26
N MET A 51 3.37 8.10 -18.20
CA MET A 51 2.04 8.14 -17.59
C MET A 51 0.99 8.66 -18.57
N LEU A 52 1.26 9.76 -19.27
CA LEU A 52 0.36 10.31 -20.27
C LEU A 52 0.12 9.32 -21.43
N ALA A 53 1.16 8.65 -21.91
CA ALA A 53 1.05 7.58 -22.92
C ALA A 53 0.18 6.42 -22.42
N THR A 54 0.36 6.01 -21.16
CA THR A 54 -0.47 4.98 -20.52
C THR A 54 -1.94 5.42 -20.46
N ILE A 55 -2.21 6.63 -19.98
CA ILE A 55 -3.57 7.20 -19.94
C ILE A 55 -4.20 7.19 -21.33
N ALA A 56 -3.50 7.70 -22.35
CA ALA A 56 -4.00 7.74 -23.72
C ALA A 56 -4.31 6.34 -24.28
N ALA A 57 -3.42 5.37 -24.04
CA ALA A 57 -3.59 3.99 -24.48
C ALA A 57 -4.82 3.31 -23.83
N PHE A 58 -4.95 3.40 -22.50
CA PHE A 58 -6.08 2.79 -21.81
C PHE A 58 -7.40 3.50 -22.07
N TYR A 59 -7.39 4.83 -22.20
CA TYR A 59 -8.55 5.60 -22.62
C TYR A 59 -9.01 5.19 -24.03
N GLY A 60 -8.08 5.10 -24.98
CA GLY A 60 -8.35 4.64 -26.34
C GLY A 60 -8.90 3.21 -26.38
N CYS A 61 -8.30 2.28 -25.66
CA CYS A 61 -8.80 0.91 -25.52
C CYS A 61 -10.22 0.88 -24.90
N GLY A 62 -10.48 1.67 -23.87
CA GLY A 62 -11.81 1.78 -23.26
C GLY A 62 -12.87 2.28 -24.25
N LEU A 63 -12.56 3.34 -25.01
CA LEU A 63 -13.45 3.84 -26.06
C LEU A 63 -13.68 2.78 -27.16
N ALA A 64 -12.63 2.06 -27.58
CA ALA A 64 -12.72 1.02 -28.59
C ALA A 64 -13.56 -0.17 -28.13
N ILE A 65 -13.42 -0.60 -26.86
CA ILE A 65 -14.28 -1.63 -26.24
C ILE A 65 -15.74 -1.18 -26.28
N GLY A 66 -16.02 0.08 -25.91
CA GLY A 66 -17.40 0.59 -25.91
C GLY A 66 -18.04 0.73 -27.30
N ARG A 67 -17.24 1.01 -28.33
CA ARG A 67 -17.70 1.13 -29.73
C ARG A 67 -17.76 -0.21 -30.47
N ALA A 68 -17.09 -1.25 -29.96
CA ALA A 68 -17.00 -2.55 -30.64
C ALA A 68 -18.37 -3.25 -30.72
N ARG A 69 -18.76 -3.64 -31.94
CA ARG A 69 -20.04 -4.30 -32.21
C ARG A 69 -20.07 -5.78 -31.82
N THR A 70 -18.90 -6.46 -31.78
CA THR A 70 -18.81 -7.88 -31.51
C THR A 70 -17.99 -8.15 -30.24
N GLN A 71 -18.33 -9.22 -29.50
CA GLN A 71 -17.56 -9.64 -28.32
C GLN A 71 -16.11 -9.99 -28.66
N ARG A 72 -15.85 -10.50 -29.86
CA ARG A 72 -14.48 -10.79 -30.33
C ARG A 72 -13.64 -9.52 -30.40
N MET A 73 -14.17 -8.43 -30.98
CA MET A 73 -13.47 -7.15 -31.04
C MET A 73 -13.27 -6.54 -29.65
N LYS A 74 -14.28 -6.59 -28.78
CA LYS A 74 -14.12 -6.15 -27.37
C LYS A 74 -12.98 -6.89 -26.69
N LYS A 75 -12.89 -8.22 -26.88
CA LYS A 75 -11.82 -9.05 -26.31
C LYS A 75 -10.43 -8.69 -26.85
N VAL A 76 -10.32 -8.38 -28.16
CA VAL A 76 -9.05 -7.92 -28.76
C VAL A 76 -8.56 -6.63 -28.10
N TRP A 77 -9.41 -5.62 -27.93
CA TRP A 77 -9.03 -4.38 -27.27
C TRP A 77 -8.70 -4.55 -25.79
N LEU A 78 -9.40 -5.45 -25.11
CA LEU A 78 -9.06 -5.81 -23.72
C LEU A 78 -7.68 -6.47 -23.65
N ILE A 79 -7.39 -7.43 -24.53
CA ILE A 79 -6.07 -8.08 -24.57
C ILE A 79 -4.99 -7.05 -24.88
N LEU A 80 -5.22 -6.15 -25.84
CA LEU A 80 -4.27 -5.07 -26.15
C LEU A 80 -3.99 -4.19 -24.94
N SER A 81 -5.01 -3.78 -24.19
CA SER A 81 -4.81 -2.99 -22.97
C SER A 81 -4.01 -3.77 -21.92
N ALA A 82 -4.25 -5.07 -21.77
CA ALA A 82 -3.49 -5.93 -20.85
C ALA A 82 -2.02 -6.07 -21.30
N VAL A 83 -1.77 -6.27 -22.60
CA VAL A 83 -0.41 -6.35 -23.16
C VAL A 83 0.35 -5.06 -22.93
N ILE A 84 -0.28 -3.89 -23.15
CA ILE A 84 0.35 -2.58 -22.91
C ILE A 84 0.71 -2.43 -21.41
N GLY A 85 -0.25 -2.65 -20.51
CA GLY A 85 -0.01 -2.46 -19.07
C GLY A 85 1.01 -3.44 -18.49
N ILE A 86 0.88 -4.73 -18.82
CA ILE A 86 1.82 -5.76 -18.37
C ILE A 86 3.18 -5.59 -19.07
N GLY A 87 3.20 -5.15 -20.32
CA GLY A 87 4.42 -4.85 -21.06
C GLY A 87 5.25 -3.75 -20.42
N PHE A 88 4.62 -2.65 -19.99
CA PHE A 88 5.31 -1.60 -19.25
C PHE A 88 5.89 -2.13 -17.92
N LEU A 89 5.10 -2.92 -17.16
CA LEU A 89 5.62 -3.56 -15.95
C LEU A 89 6.76 -4.52 -16.25
N ALA A 90 6.66 -5.32 -17.31
CA ALA A 90 7.71 -6.28 -17.70
C ALA A 90 9.03 -5.56 -18.01
N VAL A 91 8.97 -4.43 -18.71
CA VAL A 91 10.17 -3.66 -19.07
C VAL A 91 10.74 -2.90 -17.89
N PHE A 92 9.93 -2.09 -17.19
CA PHE A 92 10.44 -1.17 -16.18
C PHE A 92 10.65 -1.81 -14.79
N LYS A 93 9.90 -2.85 -14.47
CA LYS A 93 9.97 -3.49 -13.15
C LYS A 93 10.69 -4.83 -13.16
N TYR A 94 10.49 -5.65 -14.19
CA TYR A 94 10.91 -7.05 -14.14
C TYR A 94 12.05 -7.41 -15.08
N ALA A 95 12.42 -6.57 -16.08
CA ALA A 95 13.44 -6.93 -17.06
C ALA A 95 14.77 -7.30 -16.40
N ASP A 96 15.29 -6.44 -15.55
CA ASP A 96 16.58 -6.66 -14.89
C ASP A 96 16.55 -7.87 -13.95
N PHE A 97 15.45 -8.11 -13.23
CA PHE A 97 15.28 -9.29 -12.40
C PHE A 97 15.33 -10.61 -13.21
N PHE A 98 14.67 -10.64 -14.37
CA PHE A 98 14.71 -11.83 -15.23
C PHE A 98 16.08 -12.00 -15.91
N ILE A 99 16.73 -10.92 -16.36
CA ILE A 99 18.07 -10.96 -16.95
C ILE A 99 19.08 -11.43 -15.90
N ASP A 100 19.05 -10.89 -14.69
CA ASP A 100 19.95 -11.30 -13.61
C ASP A 100 19.76 -12.77 -13.22
N SER A 101 18.51 -13.21 -13.07
CA SER A 101 18.17 -14.60 -12.79
C SER A 101 18.61 -15.54 -13.94
N PHE A 102 18.46 -15.11 -15.18
CA PHE A 102 18.92 -15.85 -16.36
C PHE A 102 20.45 -15.98 -16.38
N ASN A 103 21.17 -14.87 -16.15
CA ASN A 103 22.62 -14.87 -16.07
C ASN A 103 23.11 -15.80 -14.95
N ALA A 104 22.47 -15.77 -13.77
CA ALA A 104 22.83 -16.62 -12.65
C ALA A 104 22.68 -18.13 -12.96
N VAL A 105 21.68 -18.51 -13.76
CA VAL A 105 21.42 -19.91 -14.11
C VAL A 105 22.30 -20.39 -15.29
N THR A 106 22.51 -19.53 -16.28
CA THR A 106 23.20 -19.89 -17.53
C THR A 106 24.70 -19.62 -17.52
N GLY A 107 25.17 -18.77 -16.61
CA GLY A 107 26.56 -18.26 -16.60
C GLY A 107 26.85 -17.22 -17.70
N LEU A 108 25.81 -16.79 -18.45
CA LEU A 108 25.94 -15.74 -19.46
C LEU A 108 26.00 -14.35 -18.77
N SER A 109 26.45 -13.34 -19.52
CA SER A 109 26.59 -11.95 -19.06
C SER A 109 25.74 -11.02 -19.93
N VAL A 110 24.45 -11.28 -20.03
CA VAL A 110 23.51 -10.37 -20.71
C VAL A 110 23.44 -9.07 -19.94
N PRO A 111 23.66 -7.91 -20.60
CA PRO A 111 23.65 -6.63 -19.90
C PRO A 111 22.27 -6.26 -19.35
N LEU A 112 22.24 -5.72 -18.11
CA LEU A 112 21.04 -5.19 -17.49
C LEU A 112 20.63 -3.88 -18.17
N LEU A 113 19.32 -3.62 -18.23
CA LEU A 113 18.76 -2.40 -18.82
C LEU A 113 18.95 -1.17 -17.92
N ARG A 114 19.02 -1.37 -16.60
CA ARG A 114 19.18 -0.35 -15.56
C ARG A 114 18.20 0.81 -15.69
N LEU A 115 16.97 0.51 -16.07
CA LEU A 115 15.89 1.48 -16.13
C LEU A 115 15.39 1.78 -14.72
N ALA A 116 15.32 3.08 -14.37
CA ALA A 116 14.73 3.46 -13.09
C ALA A 116 13.23 3.12 -13.10
N LEU A 117 12.74 2.56 -11.99
CA LEU A 117 11.34 2.19 -11.84
C LEU A 117 10.47 3.44 -11.67
N PRO A 118 9.52 3.74 -12.59
CA PRO A 118 8.62 4.87 -12.43
C PRO A 118 7.73 4.71 -11.19
N VAL A 119 7.76 5.71 -10.30
CA VAL A 119 6.96 5.67 -9.08
C VAL A 119 5.47 5.50 -9.41
N GLY A 120 4.80 4.58 -8.71
CA GLY A 120 3.36 4.34 -8.88
C GLY A 120 2.97 3.54 -10.14
N ILE A 121 3.91 3.08 -10.99
CA ILE A 121 3.59 2.35 -12.24
C ILE A 121 2.68 1.13 -11.97
N SER A 122 2.91 0.39 -10.89
CA SER A 122 2.08 -0.76 -10.51
C SER A 122 0.65 -0.34 -10.15
N PHE A 123 0.49 0.81 -9.46
CA PHE A 123 -0.81 1.32 -9.04
C PHE A 123 -1.64 1.83 -10.22
N TYR A 124 -1.10 2.75 -11.03
CA TYR A 124 -1.89 3.29 -12.14
C TYR A 124 -2.11 2.27 -13.27
N THR A 125 -1.24 1.27 -13.41
CA THR A 125 -1.48 0.13 -14.31
C THR A 125 -2.66 -0.70 -13.83
N PHE A 126 -2.72 -1.06 -12.54
CA PHE A 126 -3.83 -1.83 -11.97
C PHE A 126 -5.16 -1.05 -12.02
N GLN A 127 -5.14 0.24 -11.77
CA GLN A 127 -6.31 1.12 -11.93
C GLN A 127 -6.81 1.12 -13.36
N SER A 128 -5.92 1.35 -14.33
CA SER A 128 -6.26 1.41 -15.76
C SER A 128 -6.72 0.06 -16.30
N LEU A 129 -6.09 -1.06 -15.88
CA LEU A 129 -6.53 -2.41 -16.22
C LEU A 129 -7.92 -2.71 -15.66
N SER A 130 -8.19 -2.35 -14.38
CA SER A 130 -9.52 -2.56 -13.81
C SER A 130 -10.60 -1.84 -14.60
N TYR A 131 -10.33 -0.59 -15.06
CA TYR A 131 -11.26 0.16 -15.91
C TYR A 131 -11.58 -0.58 -17.22
N THR A 132 -10.57 -1.02 -17.98
CA THR A 132 -10.82 -1.69 -19.26
C THR A 132 -11.50 -3.04 -19.09
N ILE A 133 -11.18 -3.78 -18.01
CA ILE A 133 -11.86 -5.03 -17.67
C ILE A 133 -13.33 -4.76 -17.31
N ASP A 134 -13.60 -3.75 -16.49
CA ASP A 134 -14.97 -3.44 -16.05
C ASP A 134 -15.84 -2.88 -17.18
N VAL A 135 -15.27 -2.09 -18.11
CA VAL A 135 -15.95 -1.69 -19.36
C VAL A 135 -16.26 -2.92 -20.21
N TYR A 136 -15.31 -3.85 -20.37
CA TYR A 136 -15.53 -5.10 -21.12
C TYR A 136 -16.64 -5.96 -20.52
N ARG A 137 -16.70 -6.05 -19.19
CA ARG A 137 -17.72 -6.80 -18.45
C ARG A 137 -19.09 -6.10 -18.46
N GLY A 138 -19.14 -4.82 -18.81
CA GLY A 138 -20.36 -4.00 -18.73
C GLY A 138 -20.69 -3.53 -17.31
N ASN A 139 -19.74 -3.63 -16.37
CA ASN A 139 -19.89 -3.19 -14.98
C ASN A 139 -19.93 -1.66 -14.86
N VAL A 140 -19.26 -0.95 -15.77
CA VAL A 140 -19.17 0.52 -15.79
C VAL A 140 -19.37 1.05 -17.23
N PRO A 141 -19.95 2.24 -17.37
CA PRO A 141 -20.01 2.92 -18.67
C PRO A 141 -18.61 3.37 -19.10
N VAL A 142 -18.45 3.50 -20.42
CA VAL A 142 -17.21 4.05 -20.99
C VAL A 142 -17.09 5.53 -20.63
N GLN A 143 -15.95 5.93 -20.07
CA GLN A 143 -15.64 7.35 -19.84
C GLN A 143 -15.32 8.04 -21.17
N LYS A 144 -16.15 9.01 -21.55
CA LYS A 144 -16.01 9.75 -22.81
C LYS A 144 -15.16 11.01 -22.68
N ASN A 145 -14.98 11.51 -21.46
CA ASN A 145 -14.20 12.71 -21.20
C ASN A 145 -12.75 12.33 -20.86
N PRO A 146 -11.75 12.70 -21.68
CA PRO A 146 -10.35 12.37 -21.44
C PRO A 146 -9.79 13.06 -20.19
N ILE A 147 -10.30 14.27 -19.85
CA ILE A 147 -9.87 14.99 -18.64
C ILE A 147 -10.33 14.22 -17.39
N SER A 148 -11.59 13.75 -17.36
CA SER A 148 -12.10 12.96 -16.22
C SER A 148 -11.37 11.63 -16.09
N PHE A 149 -11.04 10.94 -17.20
CA PHE A 149 -10.25 9.72 -17.16
C PHE A 149 -8.82 9.99 -16.71
N GLY A 150 -8.17 11.02 -17.23
CA GLY A 150 -6.84 11.44 -16.80
C GLY A 150 -6.81 11.80 -15.32
N ALA A 151 -7.78 12.60 -14.85
CA ALA A 151 -7.91 12.95 -13.43
C ALA A 151 -8.08 11.73 -12.54
N TYR A 152 -8.84 10.71 -12.97
CA TYR A 152 -8.99 9.44 -12.24
C TYR A 152 -7.66 8.71 -12.10
N VAL A 153 -6.92 8.53 -13.19
CA VAL A 153 -5.67 7.75 -13.17
C VAL A 153 -4.56 8.47 -12.41
N THR A 154 -4.47 9.80 -12.56
CA THR A 154 -3.39 10.61 -11.95
C THR A 154 -3.70 11.09 -10.55
N LEU A 155 -4.91 10.93 -10.03
CA LEU A 155 -5.40 11.56 -8.82
C LEU A 155 -4.40 11.45 -7.65
N PHE A 156 -3.76 12.58 -7.31
CA PHE A 156 -2.58 12.61 -6.43
C PHE A 156 -2.78 11.96 -5.06
N PRO A 157 -3.98 11.98 -4.41
CA PRO A 157 -4.13 11.31 -3.13
C PRO A 157 -3.90 9.79 -3.18
N GLN A 158 -4.25 9.15 -4.30
CA GLN A 158 -4.16 7.68 -4.42
C GLN A 158 -2.97 7.18 -5.24
N LEU A 159 -2.37 8.06 -6.08
CA LEU A 159 -1.48 7.69 -7.18
C LEU A 159 -0.26 6.88 -6.76
N ILE A 160 0.37 7.21 -5.63
CA ILE A 160 1.66 6.66 -5.24
C ILE A 160 1.52 5.40 -4.39
N ALA A 161 0.72 5.47 -3.32
CA ALA A 161 0.55 4.38 -2.35
C ALA A 161 -0.79 4.45 -1.60
N GLY A 162 -1.79 5.13 -2.15
CA GLY A 162 -3.15 5.11 -1.62
C GLY A 162 -3.81 3.74 -1.79
N PRO A 163 -5.07 3.59 -1.37
CA PRO A 163 -5.87 2.44 -1.76
C PRO A 163 -5.93 2.32 -3.29
N ILE A 164 -5.88 1.10 -3.83
CA ILE A 164 -6.13 0.88 -5.26
C ILE A 164 -7.61 1.16 -5.54
N VAL A 165 -7.89 2.39 -5.95
CA VAL A 165 -9.25 2.84 -6.25
C VAL A 165 -9.62 2.40 -7.66
N ARG A 166 -10.69 1.64 -7.80
CA ARG A 166 -11.21 1.22 -9.11
C ARG A 166 -12.03 2.33 -9.73
N TYR A 167 -12.14 2.33 -11.05
CA TYR A 167 -13.00 3.29 -11.72
C TYR A 167 -14.46 3.18 -11.23
N ALA A 168 -14.95 1.96 -11.00
CA ALA A 168 -16.29 1.71 -10.49
C ALA A 168 -16.56 2.39 -9.12
N ASP A 169 -15.54 2.52 -8.28
CA ASP A 169 -15.67 3.11 -6.93
C ASP A 169 -15.90 4.63 -6.98
N VAL A 170 -15.38 5.33 -8.03
CA VAL A 170 -15.39 6.80 -8.12
C VAL A 170 -16.06 7.34 -9.39
N ALA A 171 -16.59 6.48 -10.26
CA ALA A 171 -17.15 6.87 -11.55
C ALA A 171 -18.24 7.94 -11.40
N ARG A 172 -19.17 7.78 -10.43
CA ARG A 172 -20.23 8.74 -10.16
C ARG A 172 -19.68 10.07 -9.64
N GLU A 173 -18.64 10.03 -8.82
CA GLU A 173 -18.06 11.20 -8.17
C GLU A 173 -17.14 12.00 -9.12
N LEU A 174 -16.66 11.38 -10.20
CA LEU A 174 -15.96 12.10 -11.26
C LEU A 174 -16.90 13.10 -11.98
N ASP A 175 -18.18 12.76 -12.10
CA ASP A 175 -19.16 13.60 -12.77
C ASP A 175 -19.97 14.45 -11.77
N HIS A 176 -20.34 13.87 -10.62
CA HIS A 176 -21.25 14.47 -9.64
C HIS A 176 -20.70 14.34 -8.23
N ARG A 177 -19.94 15.35 -7.77
CA ARG A 177 -19.41 15.45 -6.40
C ARG A 177 -20.22 16.40 -5.55
N THR A 178 -20.41 16.00 -4.29
CA THR A 178 -20.98 16.84 -3.25
C THR A 178 -19.92 17.18 -2.21
N HIS A 179 -19.95 18.42 -1.73
CA HIS A 179 -19.07 18.90 -0.68
C HIS A 179 -19.92 19.34 0.52
N SER A 180 -19.55 18.91 1.69
CA SER A 180 -20.14 19.40 2.94
C SER A 180 -19.03 19.71 3.94
N TRP A 181 -19.29 20.66 4.83
CA TRP A 181 -18.36 20.98 5.92
C TRP A 181 -18.05 19.77 6.79
N GLU A 182 -19.05 18.91 7.02
CA GLU A 182 -18.86 17.66 7.75
C GLU A 182 -17.81 16.74 7.07
N ASN A 183 -17.94 16.53 5.76
CA ASN A 183 -16.98 15.72 5.00
C ASN A 183 -15.58 16.34 4.99
N ILE A 184 -15.48 17.67 4.91
CA ILE A 184 -14.19 18.37 4.98
C ILE A 184 -13.55 18.16 6.36
N CYS A 185 -14.30 18.39 7.45
CA CYS A 185 -13.78 18.19 8.81
C CYS A 185 -13.35 16.75 9.07
N LEU A 186 -14.17 15.76 8.66
CA LEU A 186 -13.82 14.34 8.77
C LEU A 186 -12.59 13.99 7.92
N GLY A 187 -12.46 14.60 6.74
CA GLY A 187 -11.30 14.43 5.87
C GLY A 187 -10.02 14.99 6.48
N VAL A 188 -10.06 16.21 7.01
CA VAL A 188 -8.93 16.87 7.71
C VAL A 188 -8.51 16.06 8.94
N ARG A 189 -9.48 15.65 9.77
CA ARG A 189 -9.23 14.77 10.93
C ARG A 189 -8.47 13.52 10.49
N ARG A 190 -8.99 12.83 9.47
CA ARG A 190 -8.37 11.59 9.01
C ARG A 190 -6.98 11.80 8.42
N PHE A 191 -6.79 12.87 7.67
CA PHE A 191 -5.49 13.24 7.13
C PHE A 191 -4.45 13.48 8.24
N LEU A 192 -4.80 14.26 9.26
CA LEU A 192 -3.89 14.58 10.38
C LEU A 192 -3.57 13.35 11.22
N MET A 193 -4.54 12.46 11.45
CA MET A 193 -4.30 11.18 12.12
C MET A 193 -3.36 10.27 11.31
N GLY A 194 -3.53 10.23 9.98
CA GLY A 194 -2.62 9.53 9.08
C GLY A 194 -1.20 10.09 9.10
N LEU A 195 -1.08 11.41 9.10
CA LEU A 195 0.20 12.12 9.21
C LEU A 195 0.90 11.79 10.54
N GLY A 196 0.16 11.80 11.66
CA GLY A 196 0.69 11.40 12.97
C GLY A 196 1.16 9.95 12.99
N LYS A 197 0.41 9.00 12.41
CA LYS A 197 0.83 7.61 12.26
C LYS A 197 2.17 7.49 11.52
N LYS A 198 2.34 8.23 10.43
CA LYS A 198 3.55 8.22 9.61
C LYS A 198 4.74 8.80 10.37
N ILE A 199 4.63 10.04 10.86
CA ILE A 199 5.78 10.79 11.37
C ILE A 199 6.11 10.41 12.82
N LEU A 200 5.09 10.30 13.68
CA LEU A 200 5.31 10.12 15.12
C LEU A 200 5.48 8.65 15.52
N ILE A 201 5.06 7.70 14.67
CA ILE A 201 5.15 6.27 14.98
C ILE A 201 6.02 5.55 13.96
N ALA A 202 5.64 5.55 12.68
CA ALA A 202 6.33 4.76 11.67
C ALA A 202 7.78 5.20 11.48
N ASP A 203 8.05 6.49 11.33
CA ASP A 203 9.40 7.00 11.11
C ASP A 203 10.33 6.76 12.31
N GLN A 204 9.77 6.76 13.54
CA GLN A 204 10.54 6.44 14.74
C GLN A 204 10.91 4.94 14.79
N PHE A 205 10.03 4.04 14.34
CA PHE A 205 10.39 2.63 14.16
C PHE A 205 11.39 2.42 13.02
N ALA A 206 11.31 3.21 11.93
CA ALA A 206 12.30 3.17 10.86
C ALA A 206 13.69 3.56 11.36
N LEU A 207 13.79 4.53 12.28
CA LEU A 207 15.03 4.87 12.96
C LEU A 207 15.60 3.67 13.74
N LEU A 208 14.79 3.00 14.55
CA LEU A 208 15.23 1.81 15.29
C LEU A 208 15.72 0.69 14.36
N ILE A 209 15.03 0.46 13.23
CA ILE A 209 15.44 -0.51 12.22
C ILE A 209 16.81 -0.15 11.62
N SER A 210 17.03 1.13 11.35
CA SER A 210 18.32 1.64 10.86
C SER A 210 19.45 1.42 11.89
N LEU A 211 19.19 1.74 13.15
CA LEU A 211 20.13 1.52 14.26
C LEU A 211 20.47 0.05 14.42
N PHE A 212 19.48 -0.85 14.34
CA PHE A 212 19.72 -2.29 14.35
C PHE A 212 20.65 -2.74 13.22
N ARG A 213 20.43 -2.26 11.99
CA ARG A 213 21.25 -2.61 10.82
C ARG A 213 22.69 -2.11 10.90
N GLN A 214 22.94 -1.05 11.68
CA GLN A 214 24.27 -0.46 11.88
C GLN A 214 24.98 -1.04 13.12
N SER A 215 24.27 -1.75 14.01
CA SER A 215 24.82 -2.29 15.25
C SER A 215 25.82 -3.40 15.00
N GLN A 216 26.92 -3.36 15.77
CA GLN A 216 27.92 -4.43 15.85
C GLN A 216 27.68 -5.37 17.07
N ALA A 217 26.81 -4.98 18.01
CA ALA A 217 26.52 -5.71 19.23
C ALA A 217 25.12 -6.32 19.21
N THR A 218 24.81 -7.09 18.16
CA THR A 218 23.52 -7.75 17.99
C THR A 218 23.30 -8.88 18.99
N SER A 219 22.04 -9.16 19.28
CA SER A 219 21.60 -10.25 20.16
C SER A 219 20.29 -10.85 19.68
N VAL A 220 19.92 -12.04 20.17
CA VAL A 220 18.66 -12.70 19.84
C VAL A 220 17.46 -11.77 20.09
N LEU A 221 17.40 -11.12 21.25
CA LEU A 221 16.33 -10.19 21.60
C LEU A 221 16.34 -8.93 20.73
N PHE A 222 17.51 -8.47 20.25
CA PHE A 222 17.58 -7.34 19.34
C PHE A 222 16.99 -7.67 17.96
N TYR A 223 17.23 -8.89 17.46
CA TYR A 223 16.56 -9.38 16.23
C TYR A 223 15.04 -9.44 16.37
N TRP A 224 14.51 -9.92 17.50
CA TRP A 224 13.08 -9.89 17.77
C TRP A 224 12.53 -8.48 17.89
N MET A 225 13.25 -7.58 18.54
CA MET A 225 12.88 -6.17 18.65
C MET A 225 12.84 -5.51 17.28
N TYR A 226 13.84 -5.77 16.41
CA TYR A 226 13.83 -5.37 15.02
C TYR A 226 12.61 -5.90 14.24
N ALA A 227 12.31 -7.19 14.38
CA ALA A 227 11.20 -7.82 13.68
C ALA A 227 9.84 -7.21 14.05
N VAL A 228 9.61 -6.97 15.36
CA VAL A 228 8.41 -6.31 15.86
C VAL A 228 8.38 -4.83 15.46
N ALA A 229 9.52 -4.13 15.51
CA ALA A 229 9.63 -2.75 15.05
C ALA A 229 9.27 -2.63 13.56
N PHE A 230 9.76 -3.54 12.71
CA PHE A 230 9.41 -3.54 11.30
C PHE A 230 7.93 -3.86 11.05
N MET A 231 7.36 -4.82 11.80
CA MET A 231 5.94 -5.14 11.74
C MET A 231 5.06 -3.92 12.06
N LEU A 232 5.41 -3.14 13.09
CA LEU A 232 4.71 -1.91 13.44
C LEU A 232 5.00 -0.78 12.44
N ASN A 233 6.25 -0.64 12.00
CA ASN A 233 6.64 0.36 11.01
C ASN A 233 5.81 0.23 9.72
N ILE A 234 5.81 -0.93 9.07
CA ILE A 234 5.09 -1.15 7.80
C ILE A 234 3.57 -0.91 7.95
N TYR A 235 2.98 -1.26 9.10
CA TYR A 235 1.58 -1.01 9.35
C TYR A 235 1.27 0.48 9.49
N PHE A 236 2.00 1.20 10.34
CA PHE A 236 1.73 2.62 10.57
C PHE A 236 2.14 3.48 9.37
N ASP A 237 3.21 3.13 8.67
CA ASP A 237 3.62 3.80 7.44
C ASP A 237 2.53 3.71 6.37
N PHE A 238 2.09 2.49 6.07
CA PHE A 238 1.13 2.26 5.00
C PHE A 238 -0.32 2.62 5.39
N SER A 239 -0.76 2.31 6.61
CA SER A 239 -2.08 2.74 7.06
C SER A 239 -2.15 4.25 7.24
N GLY A 240 -1.06 4.90 7.66
CA GLY A 240 -0.95 6.35 7.74
C GLY A 240 -1.10 7.02 6.38
N TYR A 241 -0.39 6.51 5.37
CA TYR A 241 -0.54 6.99 4.01
C TYR A 241 -1.96 6.77 3.47
N SER A 242 -2.54 5.59 3.70
CA SER A 242 -3.92 5.30 3.28
C SER A 242 -4.92 6.23 3.95
N ASP A 243 -4.76 6.54 5.24
CA ASP A 243 -5.62 7.48 5.95
C ASP A 243 -5.48 8.91 5.41
N MET A 244 -4.26 9.36 5.09
CA MET A 244 -4.04 10.64 4.43
C MET A 244 -4.72 10.69 3.06
N ALA A 245 -4.58 9.65 2.25
CA ALA A 245 -5.20 9.55 0.93
C ALA A 245 -6.74 9.57 1.00
N ILE A 246 -7.33 8.77 1.90
CA ILE A 246 -8.79 8.73 2.13
C ILE A 246 -9.29 10.08 2.66
N GLY A 247 -8.53 10.71 3.58
CA GLY A 247 -8.85 12.03 4.09
C GLY A 247 -8.89 13.10 3.00
N LEU A 248 -7.86 13.16 2.16
CA LEU A 248 -7.79 14.07 1.01
C LEU A 248 -8.90 13.77 -0.02
N GLY A 249 -9.15 12.49 -0.32
CA GLY A 249 -10.25 12.09 -1.17
C GLY A 249 -11.57 12.67 -0.66
N ARG A 250 -11.85 12.51 0.65
CA ARG A 250 -13.09 13.00 1.28
C ARG A 250 -13.23 14.53 1.22
N ILE A 251 -12.14 15.28 1.43
CA ILE A 251 -12.12 16.75 1.27
C ILE A 251 -12.48 17.13 -0.18
N LEU A 252 -11.95 16.40 -1.15
CA LEU A 252 -12.17 16.64 -2.58
C LEU A 252 -13.51 16.07 -3.10
N GLY A 253 -14.32 15.44 -2.24
CA GLY A 253 -15.62 14.88 -2.57
C GLY A 253 -15.59 13.49 -3.18
N PHE A 254 -14.54 12.71 -2.92
CA PHE A 254 -14.39 11.30 -3.27
C PHE A 254 -14.46 10.39 -2.03
N HIS A 255 -15.03 9.19 -2.20
CA HIS A 255 -15.09 8.18 -1.15
C HIS A 255 -14.21 6.99 -1.53
N PHE A 256 -12.98 6.97 -1.02
CA PHE A 256 -12.08 5.85 -1.22
C PHE A 256 -12.36 4.75 -0.20
N ASN A 257 -12.19 3.51 -0.63
CA ASN A 257 -12.38 2.33 0.21
C ASN A 257 -11.31 2.24 1.30
N GLU A 258 -11.69 1.64 2.44
CA GLU A 258 -10.75 1.32 3.51
C GLU A 258 -9.66 0.34 3.01
N ASN A 259 -8.44 0.52 3.50
CA ASN A 259 -7.31 -0.32 3.12
C ASN A 259 -6.80 -1.19 4.28
N PHE A 260 -7.08 -0.77 5.53
CA PHE A 260 -6.70 -1.47 6.75
C PHE A 260 -7.81 -1.46 7.79
N ASP A 261 -8.00 -2.60 8.49
CA ASP A 261 -8.93 -2.74 9.61
C ASP A 261 -8.29 -3.53 10.75
N TYR A 262 -7.34 -2.93 11.47
CA TYR A 262 -6.62 -3.53 12.61
C TYR A 262 -6.15 -4.97 12.35
N PRO A 263 -5.31 -5.23 11.36
CA PRO A 263 -4.97 -6.58 10.91
C PRO A 263 -4.31 -7.44 11.99
N TYR A 264 -3.62 -6.82 12.94
CA TYR A 264 -2.89 -7.55 13.98
C TYR A 264 -3.77 -8.15 15.08
N ILE A 265 -5.09 -7.90 15.10
CA ILE A 265 -6.01 -8.61 16.00
C ILE A 265 -6.54 -9.92 15.41
N SER A 266 -6.14 -10.29 14.21
CA SER A 266 -6.63 -11.45 13.48
C SER A 266 -6.30 -12.78 14.17
N LYS A 267 -7.17 -13.76 13.99
CA LYS A 267 -7.06 -15.12 14.54
C LYS A 267 -6.84 -16.18 13.47
N SER A 268 -6.66 -15.77 12.20
CA SER A 268 -6.27 -16.62 11.09
C SER A 268 -5.50 -15.81 10.05
N VAL A 269 -4.67 -16.46 9.23
CA VAL A 269 -3.97 -15.81 8.10
C VAL A 269 -5.00 -15.30 7.09
N THR A 270 -6.08 -16.04 6.89
CA THR A 270 -7.20 -15.61 6.04
C THR A 270 -7.85 -14.32 6.56
N GLU A 271 -8.08 -14.19 7.86
CA GLU A 271 -8.63 -12.98 8.47
C GLU A 271 -7.64 -11.82 8.37
N PHE A 272 -6.35 -12.07 8.61
CA PHE A 272 -5.31 -11.07 8.47
C PHE A 272 -5.36 -10.40 7.09
N TRP A 273 -5.41 -11.18 6.01
CA TRP A 273 -5.44 -10.64 4.64
C TRP A 273 -6.78 -10.00 4.25
N ARG A 274 -7.86 -10.26 4.97
CA ARG A 274 -9.12 -9.52 4.84
C ARG A 274 -9.08 -8.14 5.48
N ARG A 275 -8.10 -7.90 6.36
CA ARG A 275 -7.92 -6.66 7.13
C ARG A 275 -6.68 -5.87 6.70
N TRP A 276 -5.75 -6.52 6.00
CA TRP A 276 -4.50 -5.95 5.49
C TRP A 276 -4.60 -5.70 4.00
N HIS A 277 -4.25 -4.45 3.56
CA HIS A 277 -4.19 -4.05 2.15
C HIS A 277 -5.42 -4.52 1.35
N MET A 278 -6.59 -4.18 1.88
CA MET A 278 -7.90 -4.70 1.42
C MET A 278 -8.15 -4.38 -0.05
N SER A 279 -7.68 -3.23 -0.54
CA SER A 279 -7.83 -2.81 -1.93
C SER A 279 -7.07 -3.73 -2.90
N LEU A 280 -5.82 -4.12 -2.58
CA LEU A 280 -5.05 -5.07 -3.37
C LEU A 280 -5.67 -6.48 -3.34
N GLY A 281 -6.03 -6.95 -2.14
CA GLY A 281 -6.73 -8.23 -1.97
C GLY A 281 -8.03 -8.30 -2.76
N GLY A 282 -8.82 -7.22 -2.73
CA GLY A 282 -10.03 -7.07 -3.54
C GLY A 282 -9.75 -7.09 -5.04
N TRP A 283 -8.68 -6.40 -5.48
CA TRP A 283 -8.29 -6.37 -6.89
C TRP A 283 -7.92 -7.78 -7.39
N PHE A 284 -7.02 -8.50 -6.70
CA PHE A 284 -6.64 -9.85 -7.08
C PHE A 284 -7.80 -10.83 -7.01
N ARG A 285 -8.70 -10.69 -6.02
CA ARG A 285 -9.91 -11.51 -5.93
C ARG A 285 -10.78 -11.37 -7.17
N ASP A 286 -11.09 -10.13 -7.58
CA ASP A 286 -12.13 -9.85 -8.57
C ASP A 286 -11.60 -9.94 -10.02
N TYR A 287 -10.31 -9.69 -10.23
CA TYR A 287 -9.72 -9.70 -11.57
C TYR A 287 -8.84 -10.93 -11.87
N VAL A 288 -8.43 -11.70 -10.87
CA VAL A 288 -7.61 -12.91 -11.07
C VAL A 288 -8.29 -14.16 -10.47
N TYR A 289 -8.56 -14.17 -9.16
CA TYR A 289 -9.03 -15.36 -8.46
C TYR A 289 -10.40 -15.84 -8.93
N ILE A 290 -11.39 -14.96 -8.98
CA ILE A 290 -12.75 -15.29 -9.43
C ILE A 290 -12.77 -15.72 -10.90
N PRO A 291 -12.12 -15.03 -11.87
CA PRO A 291 -12.02 -15.48 -13.25
C PRO A 291 -11.37 -16.86 -13.44
N MET A 292 -10.45 -17.25 -12.55
CA MET A 292 -9.84 -18.59 -12.56
C MET A 292 -10.76 -19.68 -11.99
N GLY A 293 -11.99 -19.32 -11.55
CA GLY A 293 -12.99 -20.19 -10.93
C GLY A 293 -13.08 -20.11 -9.40
N GLY A 294 -12.20 -19.30 -8.77
CA GLY A 294 -12.23 -19.04 -7.32
C GLY A 294 -12.13 -20.33 -6.49
N ASN A 295 -13.05 -20.47 -5.54
CA ASN A 295 -13.18 -21.67 -4.69
C ASN A 295 -14.25 -22.68 -5.20
N ARG A 296 -14.89 -22.40 -6.36
CA ARG A 296 -15.92 -23.25 -6.96
C ARG A 296 -15.35 -24.29 -7.94
N VAL A 297 -14.13 -24.73 -7.71
CA VAL A 297 -13.39 -25.68 -8.56
C VAL A 297 -12.87 -26.86 -7.74
N LYS A 298 -12.39 -27.93 -8.40
CA LYS A 298 -11.76 -29.07 -7.75
C LYS A 298 -10.53 -28.65 -6.94
N ARG A 299 -10.19 -29.40 -5.88
CA ARG A 299 -9.08 -29.09 -4.95
C ARG A 299 -7.75 -28.75 -5.63
N PRO A 300 -7.22 -29.52 -6.62
CA PRO A 300 -5.94 -29.20 -7.27
C PRO A 300 -6.00 -27.83 -7.99
N ARG A 301 -7.11 -27.55 -8.69
CA ARG A 301 -7.31 -26.27 -9.37
C ARG A 301 -7.43 -25.11 -8.39
N TRP A 302 -8.07 -25.34 -7.24
CA TRP A 302 -8.15 -24.32 -6.18
C TRP A 302 -6.77 -23.99 -5.62
N VAL A 303 -5.91 -24.99 -5.36
CA VAL A 303 -4.51 -24.77 -4.94
C VAL A 303 -3.75 -23.96 -5.98
N LEU A 304 -3.88 -24.31 -7.25
CA LEU A 304 -3.26 -23.55 -8.34
C LEU A 304 -3.75 -22.08 -8.37
N ASN A 305 -5.04 -21.84 -8.15
CA ASN A 305 -5.59 -20.48 -8.07
C ASN A 305 -4.95 -19.69 -6.93
N ILE A 306 -4.80 -20.28 -5.73
CA ILE A 306 -4.13 -19.66 -4.59
C ILE A 306 -2.66 -19.39 -4.89
N LEU A 307 -1.92 -20.37 -5.39
CA LEU A 307 -0.51 -20.24 -5.75
C LEU A 307 -0.32 -19.11 -6.78
N THR A 308 -1.15 -19.07 -7.83
CA THR A 308 -1.08 -18.00 -8.84
C THR A 308 -1.30 -16.63 -8.26
N VAL A 309 -2.35 -16.45 -7.45
CA VAL A 309 -2.65 -15.15 -6.83
C VAL A 309 -1.50 -14.69 -5.94
N TRP A 310 -0.95 -15.58 -5.11
CA TRP A 310 0.10 -15.23 -4.17
C TRP A 310 1.47 -15.04 -4.82
N LEU A 311 1.77 -15.80 -5.87
CA LEU A 311 2.95 -15.56 -6.72
C LEU A 311 2.88 -14.17 -7.36
N LEU A 312 1.73 -13.83 -7.96
CA LEU A 312 1.52 -12.51 -8.55
C LEU A 312 1.54 -11.39 -7.50
N THR A 313 1.01 -11.66 -6.30
CA THR A 313 1.07 -10.69 -5.18
C THR A 313 2.52 -10.44 -4.74
N GLY A 314 3.33 -11.50 -4.61
CA GLY A 314 4.75 -11.36 -4.31
C GLY A 314 5.49 -10.55 -5.38
N LEU A 315 5.34 -10.92 -6.64
CA LEU A 315 5.93 -10.19 -7.77
C LEU A 315 5.44 -8.73 -7.84
N TRP A 316 4.19 -8.47 -7.52
CA TRP A 316 3.65 -7.11 -7.50
C TRP A 316 4.38 -6.22 -6.48
N HIS A 317 4.76 -6.77 -5.32
CA HIS A 317 5.52 -6.03 -4.31
C HIS A 317 6.94 -5.69 -4.77
N GLY A 318 7.66 -6.62 -5.42
CA GLY A 318 9.02 -6.33 -5.87
C GLY A 318 9.58 -7.39 -6.82
N ALA A 319 10.53 -6.98 -7.65
CA ALA A 319 11.26 -7.84 -8.57
C ALA A 319 12.48 -8.44 -7.87
N ALA A 320 12.25 -9.28 -6.84
CA ALA A 320 13.30 -9.97 -6.11
C ALA A 320 12.77 -11.30 -5.53
N TRP A 321 13.67 -12.26 -5.31
CA TRP A 321 13.32 -13.61 -4.88
C TRP A 321 12.72 -13.66 -3.46
N ASN A 322 13.08 -12.75 -2.57
CA ASN A 322 12.47 -12.65 -1.24
C ASN A 322 10.97 -12.38 -1.30
N PHE A 323 10.49 -11.55 -2.26
CA PHE A 323 9.06 -11.30 -2.47
C PHE A 323 8.34 -12.51 -3.05
N VAL A 324 8.99 -13.25 -3.96
CA VAL A 324 8.46 -14.53 -4.50
C VAL A 324 8.28 -15.54 -3.38
N VAL A 325 9.32 -15.75 -2.56
CA VAL A 325 9.28 -16.67 -1.40
C VAL A 325 8.23 -16.23 -0.38
N TRP A 326 8.15 -14.93 -0.09
CA TRP A 326 7.13 -14.36 0.79
C TRP A 326 5.70 -14.63 0.29
N GLY A 327 5.44 -14.41 -0.98
CA GLY A 327 4.13 -14.71 -1.57
C GLY A 327 3.79 -16.21 -1.50
N LEU A 328 4.73 -17.09 -1.88
CA LEU A 328 4.54 -18.54 -1.82
C LEU A 328 4.34 -19.03 -0.37
N LEU A 329 5.01 -18.43 0.61
CA LEU A 329 4.79 -18.73 2.03
C LEU A 329 3.31 -18.52 2.41
N PHE A 330 2.72 -17.38 2.03
CA PHE A 330 1.30 -17.14 2.30
C PHE A 330 0.36 -18.06 1.53
N ALA A 331 0.71 -18.44 0.30
CA ALA A 331 -0.05 -19.48 -0.40
C ALA A 331 -0.08 -20.80 0.37
N VAL A 332 1.07 -21.25 0.88
CA VAL A 332 1.17 -22.48 1.69
C VAL A 332 0.38 -22.35 2.99
N LEU A 333 0.51 -21.22 3.70
CA LEU A 333 -0.20 -20.97 4.96
C LEU A 333 -1.73 -21.00 4.79
N LEU A 334 -2.25 -20.38 3.73
CA LEU A 334 -3.69 -20.36 3.45
C LEU A 334 -4.23 -21.76 3.08
N VAL A 335 -3.45 -22.54 2.33
CA VAL A 335 -3.79 -23.94 2.03
C VAL A 335 -3.76 -24.77 3.31
N ALA A 336 -2.73 -24.60 4.15
CA ALA A 336 -2.59 -25.31 5.42
C ALA A 336 -3.74 -24.97 6.39
N GLU A 337 -4.12 -23.70 6.55
CA GLU A 337 -5.26 -23.30 7.40
C GLU A 337 -6.56 -23.97 6.98
N LYS A 338 -6.76 -24.15 5.67
CA LYS A 338 -7.98 -24.78 5.17
C LYS A 338 -7.98 -26.31 5.33
N TRP A 339 -6.81 -26.94 5.27
CA TRP A 339 -6.69 -28.40 5.23
C TRP A 339 -6.31 -29.03 6.57
N ILE A 340 -5.80 -28.24 7.53
CA ILE A 340 -5.42 -28.74 8.85
C ILE A 340 -6.49 -28.35 9.89
N PRO A 341 -7.45 -29.25 10.22
CA PRO A 341 -8.54 -28.92 11.14
C PRO A 341 -8.04 -28.56 12.55
N ALA A 342 -6.87 -29.07 12.96
CA ALA A 342 -6.28 -28.77 14.25
C ALA A 342 -6.02 -27.26 14.44
N LEU A 343 -5.60 -26.54 13.38
CA LEU A 343 -5.40 -25.09 13.43
C LEU A 343 -6.70 -24.34 13.70
N GLN A 344 -7.81 -24.85 13.16
CA GLN A 344 -9.14 -24.25 13.34
C GLN A 344 -9.72 -24.50 14.74
N LYS A 345 -9.23 -25.53 15.45
CA LYS A 345 -9.68 -25.91 16.79
C LYS A 345 -8.86 -25.28 17.93
N LEU A 346 -7.76 -24.60 17.62
CA LEU A 346 -6.94 -23.92 18.63
C LEU A 346 -7.75 -22.91 19.45
N PRO A 347 -7.44 -22.70 20.75
CA PRO A 347 -7.99 -21.60 21.54
C PRO A 347 -7.74 -20.24 20.89
N GLY A 348 -8.62 -19.28 21.13
CA GLY A 348 -8.57 -17.96 20.48
C GLY A 348 -7.24 -17.22 20.67
N LEU A 349 -6.65 -17.31 21.88
CA LEU A 349 -5.32 -16.72 22.16
C LEU A 349 -4.22 -17.42 21.37
N CYS A 350 -4.22 -18.76 21.31
CA CYS A 350 -3.22 -19.52 20.54
C CYS A 350 -3.30 -19.20 19.05
N LYS A 351 -4.51 -19.06 18.49
CA LYS A 351 -4.72 -18.61 17.10
C LYS A 351 -4.11 -17.23 16.86
N HIS A 352 -4.37 -16.32 17.78
CA HIS A 352 -3.87 -14.96 17.66
C HIS A 352 -2.33 -14.91 17.70
N LEU A 353 -1.70 -15.58 18.68
CA LEU A 353 -0.24 -15.67 18.78
C LEU A 353 0.38 -16.36 17.56
N TYR A 354 -0.24 -17.44 17.07
CA TYR A 354 0.17 -18.13 15.84
C TYR A 354 0.20 -17.17 14.64
N VAL A 355 -0.86 -16.39 14.43
CA VAL A 355 -0.93 -15.43 13.30
C VAL A 355 0.11 -14.33 13.47
N LEU A 356 0.24 -13.74 14.66
CA LEU A 356 1.24 -12.68 14.90
C LEU A 356 2.66 -13.17 14.65
N LEU A 357 2.99 -14.38 15.11
CA LEU A 357 4.31 -14.97 14.90
C LEU A 357 4.60 -15.17 13.42
N LEU A 358 3.68 -15.78 12.67
CA LEU A 358 3.85 -16.02 11.24
C LEU A 358 3.95 -14.72 10.43
N VAL A 359 3.14 -13.72 10.76
CA VAL A 359 3.19 -12.41 10.12
C VAL A 359 4.52 -11.71 10.42
N CYS A 360 4.98 -11.75 11.68
CA CYS A 360 6.27 -11.19 12.09
C CYS A 360 7.43 -11.82 11.32
N ILE A 361 7.50 -13.15 11.26
CA ILE A 361 8.53 -13.89 10.49
C ILE A 361 8.43 -13.55 9.00
N SER A 362 7.23 -13.51 8.45
CA SER A 362 7.01 -13.19 7.03
C SER A 362 7.51 -11.80 6.67
N PHE A 363 7.33 -10.82 7.56
CA PHE A 363 7.79 -9.47 7.34
C PHE A 363 9.30 -9.30 7.45
N VAL A 364 9.99 -10.17 8.20
CA VAL A 364 11.47 -10.24 8.15
C VAL A 364 11.95 -10.68 6.77
N ILE A 365 11.31 -11.69 6.17
CA ILE A 365 11.61 -12.11 4.80
C ILE A 365 11.30 -10.98 3.79
N PHE A 366 10.19 -10.29 3.97
CA PHE A 366 9.77 -9.18 3.11
C PHE A 366 10.76 -8.00 3.15
N ASN A 367 11.29 -7.65 4.33
CA ASN A 367 12.19 -6.51 4.52
C ASN A 367 13.64 -6.78 4.10
N ALA A 368 14.01 -8.02 3.91
CA ALA A 368 15.36 -8.38 3.55
C ALA A 368 15.67 -7.94 2.11
N GLU A 369 16.90 -7.51 1.86
CA GLU A 369 17.38 -7.16 0.52
C GLU A 369 17.67 -8.39 -0.34
N SER A 370 17.88 -9.55 0.31
CA SER A 370 18.16 -10.82 -0.35
C SER A 370 17.73 -12.01 0.51
N LEU A 371 17.58 -13.19 -0.13
CA LEU A 371 17.27 -14.43 0.60
C LEU A 371 18.37 -14.83 1.61
N PRO A 372 19.68 -14.70 1.31
CA PRO A 372 20.72 -14.93 2.32
C PRO A 372 20.58 -14.04 3.54
N GLN A 373 20.27 -12.74 3.37
CA GLN A 373 20.03 -11.83 4.49
C GLN A 373 18.81 -12.25 5.30
N ALA A 374 17.69 -12.59 4.62
CA ALA A 374 16.50 -13.11 5.32
C ALA A 374 16.84 -14.35 6.17
N GLY A 375 17.60 -15.27 5.61
CA GLY A 375 18.09 -16.46 6.34
C GLY A 375 18.98 -16.11 7.52
N GLY A 376 19.86 -15.13 7.37
CA GLY A 376 20.71 -14.60 8.44
C GLY A 376 19.90 -13.98 9.58
N ASP A 377 18.93 -13.13 9.25
CA ASP A 377 18.04 -12.49 10.23
C ASP A 377 17.22 -13.55 11.01
N LEU A 378 16.67 -14.54 10.32
CA LEU A 378 15.93 -15.63 10.97
C LEU A 378 16.85 -16.47 11.88
N ARG A 379 18.08 -16.79 11.45
CA ARG A 379 19.05 -17.49 12.30
C ARG A 379 19.39 -16.69 13.56
N GLY A 380 19.53 -15.36 13.43
CA GLY A 380 19.72 -14.44 14.56
C GLY A 380 18.54 -14.48 15.53
N MET A 381 17.30 -14.39 15.01
CA MET A 381 16.07 -14.45 15.82
C MET A 381 15.94 -15.75 16.63
N PHE A 382 16.32 -16.88 16.06
CA PHE A 382 16.17 -18.20 16.72
C PHE A 382 17.43 -18.70 17.43
N GLY A 383 18.42 -17.83 17.64
CA GLY A 383 19.66 -18.16 18.38
C GLY A 383 20.62 -19.08 17.63
N LEU A 384 20.38 -19.32 16.31
CA LEU A 384 21.20 -20.21 15.48
C LEU A 384 22.47 -19.54 14.93
N ALA A 385 22.68 -18.27 15.26
CA ALA A 385 23.85 -17.50 14.85
C ALA A 385 24.94 -17.39 15.94
N GLY A 386 24.81 -18.12 17.07
CA GLY A 386 25.78 -18.08 18.17
C GLY A 386 25.81 -16.76 18.94
N LEU A 387 24.75 -15.94 18.83
CA LEU A 387 24.66 -14.64 19.49
C LEU A 387 24.20 -14.75 20.94
N PRO A 388 24.60 -13.81 21.83
CA PRO A 388 24.07 -13.72 23.17
C PRO A 388 22.57 -13.45 23.16
N LEU A 389 21.86 -13.87 24.21
CA LEU A 389 20.41 -13.61 24.31
C LEU A 389 20.13 -12.11 24.35
N MET A 390 20.92 -11.32 25.06
CA MET A 390 20.77 -9.88 25.25
C MET A 390 22.13 -9.21 25.40
N THR A 391 22.28 -7.98 24.94
CA THR A 391 23.46 -7.12 25.14
C THR A 391 23.06 -5.84 25.87
N GLY A 392 24.02 -5.06 26.34
CA GLY A 392 23.80 -3.74 26.94
C GLY A 392 23.13 -2.78 25.94
N GLU A 393 23.51 -2.87 24.66
CA GLU A 393 22.91 -2.09 23.58
C GLU A 393 21.44 -2.45 23.36
N THR A 394 21.09 -3.75 23.39
CA THR A 394 19.70 -4.21 23.31
C THR A 394 18.86 -3.62 24.45
N LEU A 395 19.39 -3.62 25.68
CA LEU A 395 18.68 -3.07 26.85
C LEU A 395 18.51 -1.54 26.73
N TYR A 396 19.52 -0.86 26.23
CA TYR A 396 19.46 0.59 25.97
C TYR A 396 18.34 0.93 25.00
N TYR A 397 18.28 0.27 23.84
CA TYR A 397 17.23 0.53 22.86
C TYR A 397 15.84 0.06 23.33
N ALA A 398 15.74 -1.04 24.08
CA ALA A 398 14.48 -1.47 24.67
C ALA A 398 13.90 -0.42 25.62
N ARG A 399 14.74 0.24 26.43
CA ARG A 399 14.33 1.35 27.31
C ARG A 399 13.98 2.61 26.52
N SER A 400 14.82 2.98 25.55
CA SER A 400 14.64 4.21 24.74
C SER A 400 13.37 4.17 23.89
N PHE A 401 13.05 3.03 23.30
CA PHE A 401 11.88 2.85 22.42
C PHE A 401 10.68 2.17 23.11
N GLY A 402 10.78 1.83 24.39
CA GLY A 402 9.73 1.09 25.11
C GLY A 402 8.37 1.76 25.07
N LEU A 403 8.30 3.08 25.27
CA LEU A 403 7.05 3.84 25.18
C LEU A 403 6.50 3.83 23.75
N LEU A 404 7.36 3.92 22.74
CA LEU A 404 6.95 3.84 21.34
C LEU A 404 6.37 2.45 21.00
N PHE A 405 6.99 1.36 21.47
CA PHE A 405 6.43 0.01 21.32
C PHE A 405 5.04 -0.10 21.96
N LEU A 406 4.87 0.41 23.18
CA LEU A 406 3.58 0.42 23.85
C LEU A 406 2.53 1.20 23.03
N ALA A 407 2.89 2.41 22.61
CA ALA A 407 2.00 3.25 21.77
C ALA A 407 1.67 2.56 20.43
N GLY A 408 2.65 1.94 19.78
CA GLY A 408 2.47 1.20 18.53
C GLY A 408 1.56 -0.02 18.70
N ILE A 409 1.77 -0.83 19.75
CA ILE A 409 0.93 -2.01 20.04
C ILE A 409 -0.52 -1.57 20.32
N LEU A 410 -0.73 -0.59 21.18
CA LEU A 410 -2.07 -0.08 21.48
C LEU A 410 -2.74 0.54 20.26
N GLY A 411 -2.00 1.35 19.49
CA GLY A 411 -2.50 1.98 18.27
C GLY A 411 -2.80 1.00 17.13
N ALA A 412 -2.19 -0.19 17.13
CA ALA A 412 -2.49 -1.28 16.20
C ALA A 412 -3.77 -2.06 16.56
N THR A 413 -4.45 -1.68 17.65
CA THR A 413 -5.74 -2.24 18.09
C THR A 413 -6.87 -1.20 17.99
N PRO A 414 -8.15 -1.60 17.98
CA PRO A 414 -9.27 -0.66 17.97
C PRO A 414 -9.45 0.12 19.28
N LEU A 415 -8.67 -0.16 20.34
CA LEU A 415 -8.83 0.44 21.67
C LEU A 415 -8.71 1.97 21.62
N VAL A 416 -7.67 2.49 20.96
CA VAL A 416 -7.44 3.94 20.85
C VAL A 416 -8.59 4.63 20.13
N LYS A 417 -9.06 4.06 19.02
CA LYS A 417 -10.20 4.59 18.25
C LYS A 417 -11.47 4.59 19.10
N THR A 418 -11.77 3.47 19.76
CA THR A 418 -12.96 3.32 20.62
C THR A 418 -12.94 4.30 21.79
N ALA A 419 -11.76 4.52 22.41
CA ALA A 419 -11.60 5.50 23.47
C ALA A 419 -11.80 6.92 22.95
N ALA A 420 -11.19 7.27 21.81
CA ALA A 420 -11.34 8.59 21.19
C ALA A 420 -12.80 8.88 20.78
N GLU A 421 -13.53 7.89 20.24
CA GLU A 421 -14.95 8.02 19.90
C GLU A 421 -15.83 8.24 21.15
N ARG A 422 -15.53 7.58 22.27
CA ARG A 422 -16.25 7.80 23.54
C ARG A 422 -16.02 9.21 24.07
N VAL A 423 -14.77 9.66 24.07
CA VAL A 423 -14.42 11.03 24.51
C VAL A 423 -15.05 12.07 23.58
N GLY A 424 -14.97 11.86 22.26
CA GLY A 424 -15.50 12.79 21.25
C GLY A 424 -17.02 13.01 21.32
N ARG A 425 -17.77 12.07 21.95
CA ARG A 425 -19.21 12.25 22.20
C ARG A 425 -19.52 13.20 23.39
N THR A 426 -18.51 13.60 24.14
CA THR A 426 -18.67 14.52 25.28
C THR A 426 -18.42 15.96 24.85
N ARG A 427 -18.96 16.94 25.62
CA ARG A 427 -18.68 18.37 25.38
C ARG A 427 -17.18 18.69 25.49
N ALA A 428 -16.49 18.06 26.42
CA ALA A 428 -15.03 18.18 26.56
C ALA A 428 -14.30 17.64 25.33
N GLY A 429 -14.76 16.52 24.79
CA GLY A 429 -14.19 15.92 23.58
C GLY A 429 -14.31 16.81 22.35
N ALA A 430 -15.43 17.51 22.20
CA ALA A 430 -15.63 18.46 21.09
C ALA A 430 -14.63 19.63 21.11
N VAL A 431 -14.13 20.02 22.29
CA VAL A 431 -13.08 21.04 22.42
C VAL A 431 -11.68 20.45 22.36
N LEU A 432 -11.47 19.28 22.95
CA LEU A 432 -10.17 18.64 23.01
C LEU A 432 -9.71 18.10 21.63
N GLU A 433 -10.64 17.59 20.81
CA GLU A 433 -10.28 17.01 19.51
C GLU A 433 -9.55 17.99 18.58
N PRO A 434 -10.03 19.22 18.33
CA PRO A 434 -9.30 20.20 17.53
C PRO A 434 -7.93 20.54 18.11
N LEU A 435 -7.80 20.66 19.44
CA LEU A 435 -6.54 20.93 20.11
C LEU A 435 -5.53 19.80 19.93
N VAL A 436 -5.98 18.55 20.06
CA VAL A 436 -5.15 17.36 19.80
C VAL A 436 -4.70 17.32 18.35
N LEU A 437 -5.59 17.59 17.39
CA LEU A 437 -5.24 17.61 15.97
C LEU A 437 -4.23 18.72 15.64
N LEU A 438 -4.37 19.90 16.24
CA LEU A 438 -3.38 20.98 16.11
C LEU A 438 -2.04 20.61 16.74
N ALA A 439 -2.05 19.97 17.92
CA ALA A 439 -0.83 19.47 18.54
C ALA A 439 -0.14 18.41 17.69
N VAL A 440 -0.89 17.48 17.09
CA VAL A 440 -0.35 16.48 16.14
C VAL A 440 0.29 17.17 14.93
N LEU A 441 -0.39 18.17 14.34
CA LEU A 441 0.17 18.94 13.21
C LEU A 441 1.45 19.67 13.61
N ALA A 442 1.46 20.34 14.76
CA ALA A 442 2.64 21.07 15.26
C ALA A 442 3.82 20.14 15.51
N LEU A 443 3.59 19.01 16.18
CA LEU A 443 4.63 17.99 16.42
C LEU A 443 5.14 17.39 15.10
N CYS A 444 4.26 17.01 14.19
CA CYS A 444 4.66 16.51 12.88
C CYS A 444 5.50 17.54 12.12
N THR A 445 5.12 18.83 12.19
CA THR A 445 5.89 19.91 11.55
C THR A 445 7.27 20.05 12.18
N ALA A 446 7.37 20.00 13.52
CA ALA A 446 8.64 20.08 14.22
C ALA A 446 9.60 18.93 13.77
N TYR A 447 9.10 17.70 13.72
CA TYR A 447 9.90 16.56 13.22
C TYR A 447 10.32 16.72 11.75
N LEU A 448 9.44 17.28 10.89
CA LEU A 448 9.77 17.51 9.48
C LEU A 448 10.83 18.61 9.28
N VAL A 449 10.83 19.64 10.15
CA VAL A 449 11.82 20.73 10.12
C VAL A 449 13.16 20.25 10.64
N ASP A 450 13.18 19.38 11.65
CA ASP A 450 14.40 18.77 12.20
C ASP A 450 15.11 17.82 11.23
N GLY A 451 14.56 17.58 10.05
CA GLY A 451 15.17 16.75 9.03
C GLY A 451 15.04 15.25 9.26
N SER A 452 14.24 14.81 10.20
CA SER A 452 13.93 13.38 10.48
C SER A 452 13.05 12.75 9.40
N PHE A 453 13.37 13.04 8.13
CA PHE A 453 12.60 12.56 7.00
C PHE A 453 12.95 11.12 6.65
N SER A 454 11.95 10.24 6.66
CA SER A 454 12.05 8.88 6.11
C SER A 454 11.14 8.75 4.88
N PRO A 455 11.67 8.34 3.72
CA PRO A 455 10.82 8.08 2.56
C PRO A 455 9.81 6.98 2.88
N PHE A 456 8.65 7.05 2.23
CA PHE A 456 7.65 6.02 2.38
C PHE A 456 8.19 4.64 1.95
N LEU A 457 7.92 3.60 2.73
CA LEU A 457 8.52 2.27 2.56
C LEU A 457 8.29 1.69 1.15
N TYR A 458 7.12 1.96 0.56
CA TYR A 458 6.77 1.51 -0.80
C TYR A 458 7.61 2.11 -1.94
N PHE A 459 8.42 3.14 -1.68
CA PHE A 459 9.38 3.61 -2.68
C PHE A 459 10.62 2.70 -2.82
N ARG A 460 10.75 1.70 -1.96
CA ARG A 460 11.82 0.70 -2.05
C ARG A 460 11.47 -0.49 -2.93
N PHE A 461 10.21 -0.64 -3.34
CA PHE A 461 9.68 -1.84 -4.01
C PHE A 461 9.17 -1.57 -5.42
#